data_bf556511a1fb24a49394184edda0a19f
#
_entry.id   bf556511a1fb24a49394184edda0a19f
#
_cell.length_a   1.000
_cell.length_b   1.000
_cell.length_c   1.000
_cell.angle_alpha   90.00
_cell.angle_beta   90.00
_cell.angle_gamma   90.00
#
_symmetry.space_group_name_H-M   'P 1'
#
loop_
_entity.id
_entity.type
_entity.pdbx_description
1 polymer ?
#
loop_
_entity_poly.entity_id
_entity_poly.type
_entity_poly.pdbx_seq_one_letter_code
_entity_poly.pdbx_strand_id
1 'polypeptide(L)'
;MRDEVIIFKGQYVRTLCNKEDFKMYAIKVDITQYPELELNQYGNIVICGDLFDLQYGIDYEITVYREPYKYGYKVINLTYERPHDEESVFAFLNEILT
;
A
#
# COMPACT_ATOMS: atom_id res chain seq x y z
N MET A 1 -20.75 5.17 -11.37
CA MET A 1 -20.28 5.41 -11.51
C MET A 1 -19.24 5.18 -11.12
N ARG A 2 -18.55 4.76 -11.27
CA ARG A 2 -17.63 4.70 -11.19
C ARG A 2 -16.82 5.12 -10.27
N ASP A 3 -16.79 5.56 -9.82
CA ASP A 3 -16.09 6.37 -8.87
C ASP A 3 -16.06 5.81 -7.46
N GLU A 4 -16.47 4.58 -7.30
CA GLU A 4 -16.40 3.97 -5.99
C GLU A 4 -14.97 3.58 -5.68
N VAL A 5 -14.53 3.93 -4.50
CA VAL A 5 -13.17 3.67 -4.05
C VAL A 5 -13.19 3.00 -2.68
N ILE A 6 -12.09 2.34 -2.35
CA ILE A 6 -11.86 1.80 -1.02
C ILE A 6 -10.60 2.45 -0.49
N ILE A 7 -10.67 2.90 0.77
CA ILE A 7 -9.49 3.42 1.47
C ILE A 7 -9.16 2.44 2.58
N PHE A 8 -7.93 1.95 2.60
CA PHE A 8 -7.54 1.00 3.63
C PHE A 8 -6.11 1.25 4.06
N LYS A 9 -5.76 0.72 5.22
CA LYS A 9 -4.39 0.78 5.72
C LYS A 9 -3.75 -0.59 5.63
N GLY A 10 -2.50 -0.61 5.23
CA GLY A 10 -1.78 -1.85 5.07
C GLY A 10 -0.29 -1.66 5.10
N GLN A 11 0.43 -2.77 5.16
CA GLN A 11 1.88 -2.75 5.21
C GLN A 11 2.46 -3.53 4.03
N TYR A 12 3.60 -3.07 3.57
CA TYR A 12 4.30 -3.69 2.46
C TYR A 12 4.78 -5.09 2.84
N VAL A 13 4.51 -6.06 1.97
CA VAL A 13 4.98 -7.44 2.13
C VAL A 13 6.10 -7.73 1.15
N ARG A 14 5.85 -7.51 -0.14
CA ARG A 14 6.88 -7.75 -1.15
C ARG A 14 6.49 -7.10 -2.47
N THR A 15 7.48 -6.98 -3.35
CA THR A 15 7.29 -6.46 -4.69
C THR A 15 7.01 -7.61 -5.65
N LEU A 16 5.94 -7.50 -6.42
CA LEU A 16 5.55 -8.51 -7.41
C LEU A 16 6.00 -8.10 -8.80
N CYS A 17 6.05 -6.81 -9.09
CA CYS A 17 6.52 -6.28 -10.37
C CYS A 17 7.15 -4.93 -10.12
N ASN A 18 8.31 -4.67 -10.71
CA ASN A 18 9.00 -3.40 -10.52
C ASN A 18 9.52 -2.89 -11.85
N LYS A 19 8.69 -2.14 -12.54
CA LYS A 19 9.05 -1.46 -13.77
C LYS A 19 9.08 0.03 -13.52
N GLU A 20 9.68 0.78 -14.43
CA GLU A 20 9.86 2.21 -14.23
C GLU A 20 8.55 2.95 -13.99
N ASP A 21 7.53 2.63 -14.75
CA ASP A 21 6.24 3.32 -14.68
C ASP A 21 5.10 2.42 -14.22
N PHE A 22 5.40 1.22 -13.76
CA PHE A 22 4.36 0.30 -13.30
C PHE A 22 4.92 -0.65 -12.25
N LYS A 23 4.32 -0.64 -11.07
CA LYS A 23 4.74 -1.51 -9.97
C LYS A 23 3.56 -2.26 -9.40
N MET A 24 3.81 -3.45 -8.91
CA MET A 24 2.81 -4.26 -8.22
C MET A 24 3.39 -4.68 -6.88
N TYR A 25 2.60 -4.48 -5.83
CA TYR A 25 3.02 -4.81 -4.47
C TYR A 25 1.98 -5.68 -3.79
N ALA A 26 2.45 -6.59 -2.94
CA ALA A 26 1.60 -7.33 -2.03
C ALA A 26 1.55 -6.57 -0.71
N ILE A 27 0.33 -6.35 -0.21
CA ILE A 27 0.07 -5.55 0.98
C ILE A 27 -0.68 -6.38 1.98
N LYS A 28 -0.23 -6.36 3.22
CA LYS A 28 -0.90 -7.04 4.33
C LYS A 28 -1.92 -6.09 4.93
N VAL A 29 -3.16 -6.55 5.05
CA VAL A 29 -4.26 -5.76 5.60
C VAL A 29 -5.00 -6.57 6.66
N ASP A 30 -5.73 -5.88 7.53
CA ASP A 30 -6.62 -6.51 8.48
C ASP A 30 -7.98 -6.70 7.80
N ILE A 31 -8.21 -7.90 7.28
CA ILE A 31 -9.41 -8.19 6.51
C ILE A 31 -10.68 -8.03 7.35
N THR A 32 -10.58 -8.09 8.67
CA THR A 32 -11.76 -7.90 9.52
C THR A 32 -12.25 -6.45 9.46
N GLN A 33 -11.37 -5.51 9.15
CA GLN A 33 -11.74 -4.10 8.98
C GLN A 33 -12.16 -3.80 7.54
N TYR A 34 -11.72 -4.60 6.59
CA TYR A 34 -11.96 -4.33 5.17
C TYR A 34 -12.45 -5.59 4.46
N PRO A 35 -13.63 -6.11 4.86
CA PRO A 35 -14.10 -7.40 4.33
C PRO A 35 -14.41 -7.40 2.84
N GLU A 36 -14.58 -6.22 2.24
CA GLU A 36 -14.86 -6.14 0.81
C GLU A 36 -13.63 -6.31 -0.08
N LEU A 37 -12.42 -6.31 0.52
CA LEU A 37 -11.20 -6.46 -0.26
C LEU A 37 -10.98 -7.93 -0.64
N GLU A 38 -10.48 -8.13 -1.86
CA GLU A 38 -10.19 -9.47 -2.35
C GLU A 38 -8.72 -9.81 -2.11
N LEU A 39 -8.49 -10.90 -1.42
CA LEU A 39 -7.14 -11.35 -1.09
C LEU A 39 -6.64 -12.33 -2.13
N ASN A 40 -5.32 -12.36 -2.33
CA ASN A 40 -4.70 -13.38 -3.16
C ASN A 40 -4.57 -14.69 -2.35
N GLN A 41 -3.96 -15.71 -2.98
CA GLN A 41 -3.84 -17.02 -2.33
C GLN A 41 -2.98 -16.99 -1.07
N TYR A 42 -2.20 -15.94 -0.86
CA TYR A 42 -1.35 -15.80 0.33
C TYR A 42 -1.97 -14.90 1.40
N GLY A 43 -3.21 -14.48 1.20
CA GLY A 43 -3.90 -13.63 2.17
C GLY A 43 -3.53 -12.17 2.10
N ASN A 44 -2.96 -11.71 1.00
CA ASN A 44 -2.55 -10.31 0.81
C ASN A 44 -3.37 -9.64 -0.26
N ILE A 45 -3.39 -8.30 -0.21
CA ILE A 45 -3.98 -7.49 -1.27
C ILE A 45 -2.88 -7.16 -2.28
N VAL A 46 -3.20 -7.24 -3.56
CA VAL A 46 -2.28 -6.82 -4.61
C VAL A 46 -2.70 -5.44 -5.10
N ILE A 47 -1.78 -4.49 -5.06
CA ILE A 47 -2.00 -3.14 -5.58
C ILE A 47 -1.06 -2.90 -6.76
N CYS A 48 -1.48 -2.05 -7.69
CA CYS A 48 -0.67 -1.76 -8.87
C CYS A 48 -0.84 -0.31 -9.31
N GLY A 49 0.12 0.16 -10.09
CA GLY A 49 0.11 1.49 -10.67
C GLY A 49 1.49 2.10 -10.76
N ASP A 50 1.52 3.40 -11.02
CA ASP A 50 2.76 4.18 -11.04
C ASP A 50 3.05 4.62 -9.61
N LEU A 51 3.78 3.78 -8.88
CA LEU A 51 3.96 3.93 -7.44
C LEU A 51 5.43 4.16 -7.09
N PHE A 52 5.64 4.82 -5.95
CA PHE A 52 6.99 4.94 -5.39
C PHE A 52 7.36 3.64 -4.65
N ASP A 53 8.61 3.51 -4.27
CA ASP A 53 9.09 2.32 -3.58
C ASP A 53 8.55 2.28 -2.15
N LEU A 54 7.96 1.14 -1.78
CA LEU A 54 7.43 0.94 -0.44
C LEU A 54 8.46 0.30 0.46
N GLN A 55 8.30 0.48 1.76
CA GLN A 55 9.23 -0.03 2.77
C GLN A 55 8.49 -0.81 3.83
N TYR A 56 9.19 -1.77 4.44
CA TYR A 56 8.65 -2.55 5.53
C TYR A 56 8.43 -1.68 6.77
N GLY A 57 7.43 -2.05 7.56
CA GLY A 57 7.21 -1.43 8.85
C GLY A 57 6.50 -0.10 8.84
N ILE A 58 6.04 0.33 7.69
CA ILE A 58 5.31 1.58 7.54
C ILE A 58 3.85 1.28 7.27
N ASP A 59 2.96 1.98 7.95
CA ASP A 59 1.53 1.89 7.68
C ASP A 59 1.19 2.84 6.55
N TYR A 60 0.79 2.28 5.42
CA TYR A 60 0.40 3.07 4.27
C TYR A 60 -1.12 3.21 4.24
N GLU A 61 -1.59 4.40 3.91
CA GLU A 61 -3.01 4.61 3.62
C GLU A 61 -3.16 4.58 2.11
N ILE A 62 -3.94 3.65 1.62
CA ILE A 62 -4.03 3.34 0.20
C ILE A 62 -5.46 3.51 -0.26
N THR A 63 -5.65 4.32 -1.30
CA THR A 63 -6.95 4.50 -1.95
C THR A 63 -6.90 3.83 -3.29
N VAL A 64 -7.82 2.91 -3.53
CA VAL A 64 -7.87 2.15 -4.77
C VAL A 64 -9.29 2.19 -5.34
N TYR A 65 -9.42 1.91 -6.63
CA TYR A 65 -10.74 1.66 -7.22
C TYR A 65 -11.30 0.38 -6.64
N ARG A 66 -12.61 0.38 -6.37
CA ARG A 66 -13.27 -0.73 -5.69
C ARG A 66 -13.16 -2.05 -6.45
N GLU A 67 -13.22 -1.99 -7.77
CA GLU A 67 -13.11 -3.20 -8.58
C GLU A 67 -11.67 -3.43 -8.98
N PRO A 68 -11.10 -4.61 -8.67
CA PRO A 68 -9.71 -4.88 -9.04
C PRO A 68 -9.57 -5.12 -10.54
N TYR A 69 -8.41 -4.77 -11.06
CA TYR A 69 -8.01 -5.13 -12.41
C TYR A 69 -7.40 -6.53 -12.39
N LYS A 70 -7.08 -7.07 -13.55
CA LYS A 70 -6.44 -8.39 -13.61
C LYS A 70 -5.06 -8.41 -12.93
N TYR A 71 -4.46 -7.25 -12.72
CA TYR A 71 -3.17 -7.15 -12.04
C TYR A 71 -3.30 -6.70 -10.59
N GLY A 72 -4.52 -6.63 -10.06
CA GLY A 72 -4.77 -6.19 -8.70
C GLY A 72 -5.52 -4.88 -8.65
N TYR A 73 -5.60 -4.30 -7.45
CA TYR A 73 -6.30 -3.05 -7.26
C TYR A 73 -5.46 -1.89 -7.77
N LYS A 74 -6.06 -1.06 -8.63
CA LYS A 74 -5.37 0.11 -9.15
C LYS A 74 -5.40 1.22 -8.12
N VAL A 75 -4.22 1.75 -7.80
CA VAL A 75 -4.07 2.77 -6.77
C VAL A 75 -4.39 4.15 -7.35
N ILE A 76 -5.21 4.89 -6.61
CA ILE A 76 -5.53 6.27 -6.92
C ILE A 76 -4.62 7.19 -6.11
N ASN A 77 -4.43 6.85 -4.84
CA ASN A 77 -3.61 7.65 -3.93
C ASN A 77 -2.94 6.74 -2.93
N LEU A 78 -1.73 7.09 -2.54
CA LEU A 78 -0.93 6.30 -1.61
C LEU A 78 -0.14 7.25 -0.74
N THR A 79 -0.41 7.22 0.57
CA THR A 79 0.27 8.06 1.53
C THR A 79 0.70 7.23 2.73
N TYR A 80 1.50 7.81 3.60
CA TYR A 80 1.89 7.17 4.82
C TYR A 80 1.97 8.20 5.94
N GLU A 81 1.75 7.73 7.17
CA GLU A 81 1.83 8.59 8.32
C GLU A 81 3.29 8.71 8.76
N ARG A 82 3.67 9.94 9.09
CA ARG A 82 4.99 10.15 9.65
C ARG A 82 4.97 9.77 11.12
N PRO A 83 6.12 9.31 11.65
CA PRO A 83 6.20 9.04 13.08
C PRO A 83 5.88 10.30 13.88
N HIS A 84 5.15 10.14 14.96
CA HIS A 84 4.71 11.25 15.79
C HIS A 84 5.53 11.43 17.05
N ASP A 85 6.14 10.38 17.57
CA ASP A 85 6.97 10.50 18.75
C ASP A 85 8.38 10.92 18.35
N GLU A 86 9.06 11.56 19.30
CA GLU A 86 10.36 12.16 19.03
C GLU A 86 11.40 11.14 18.59
N GLU A 87 11.40 10.00 19.22
CA GLU A 87 12.36 8.95 18.88
C GLU A 87 12.14 8.41 17.48
N SER A 88 10.91 8.19 17.10
CA SER A 88 10.59 7.70 15.75
C SER A 88 10.91 8.73 14.69
N VAL A 89 10.66 10.01 14.98
CA VAL A 89 11.01 11.08 14.04
C VAL A 89 12.51 11.13 13.83
N PHE A 90 13.28 10.97 14.90
CA PHE A 90 14.73 10.99 14.80
C PHE A 90 15.24 9.83 13.96
N ALA A 91 14.72 8.64 14.17
CA ALA A 91 15.11 7.46 13.38
C ALA A 91 14.74 7.63 11.90
N PHE A 92 13.58 8.21 11.64
CA PHE A 92 13.12 8.47 10.28
C PHE A 92 14.06 9.44 9.55
N LEU A 93 14.46 10.51 10.22
CA LEU A 93 15.38 11.48 9.63
C LEU A 93 16.76 10.89 9.37
N ASN A 94 17.23 10.03 10.26
CA ASN A 94 18.50 9.36 10.05
C ASN A 94 18.48 8.48 8.81
N GLU A 95 17.38 7.80 8.55
CA GLU A 95 17.24 6.99 7.35
C GLU A 95 17.32 7.84 6.09
N ILE A 96 16.69 9.00 6.11
CA ILE A 96 16.68 9.89 4.96
C ILE A 96 18.05 10.50 4.73
N LEU A 97 18.78 10.82 5.79
CA LEU A 97 20.05 11.51 5.70
C LEU A 97 21.23 10.58 5.41
N THR A 98 21.06 9.30 5.56
CA THR A 98 22.11 8.36 5.22
C THR A 98 21.93 7.83 3.81
#